data_4ef2bcd047dbf2fef01932be6330abb3
#
_entry.id   4ef2bcd047dbf2fef01932be6330abb3
#
_cell.length_a   1.000
_cell.length_b   1.000
_cell.length_c   1.000
_cell.angle_alpha   90.00
_cell.angle_beta   90.00
_cell.angle_gamma   90.00
#
_symmetry.space_group_name_H-M   'P 1'
#
loop_
_entity.id
_entity.type
_entity.pdbx_description
1 polymer ?
#
loop_
_entity_poly.entity_id
_entity_poly.type
_entity_poly.pdbx_seq_one_letter_code
_entity_poly.pdbx_strand_id
1 'polypeptide(L)'
;TKHRLTYNGKVIMNVFNAYEDTYYPRELSTDNWNASGVSRATSFSSKSLAFTTTHTLTFVPHFLNEDHSFMTMGRFQLVSGTSSDQKTEVAGLPNGVEAPSAGGITPGMSSNFNRWRSLYYTFSAHYAFKERYIFDVSARVDGTTKFGPGKRWGVFPAVSGRWNVVDEPWMEGTRKWLSMLSIRPGWGMTGNQPNKDYLYVNQYSAASNYFGATGMAPNNLKLNTLQWEMKYTWNVGFDLGFWDDRIKADINLYTQTTKDMLMENVRISSISGFTNYPYQNVGDMNNKGWEINLNTNKLIQKGKFWMDLNFTFANNKNEITRMDPRVLETLNSDWVAENRKLLQRVQVDNPFGAIYGY
;
A
#
# COMPACT_ATOMS: atom_id res chain seq x y z
N THR A 1 38.72 18.57 -1.21
CA THR A 1 37.77 17.73 -0.45
C THR A 1 38.01 16.26 -0.74
N LYS A 2 38.07 15.42 0.32
CA LYS A 2 38.32 13.98 0.19
C LYS A 2 37.02 13.22 -0.10
N HIS A 3 37.12 12.02 -0.68
CA HIS A 3 35.99 11.09 -0.82
C HIS A 3 35.25 10.98 0.52
N ARG A 4 33.94 10.97 0.46
CA ARG A 4 33.10 10.91 1.64
C ARG A 4 32.32 9.61 1.69
N LEU A 5 32.61 8.81 2.69
CA LEU A 5 31.85 7.63 3.04
C LEU A 5 31.10 7.92 4.36
N THR A 6 29.79 7.78 4.33
CA THR A 6 28.93 8.05 5.50
C THR A 6 28.10 6.82 5.81
N TYR A 7 28.16 6.39 7.06
CA TYR A 7 27.28 5.35 7.57
C TYR A 7 26.25 5.96 8.51
N ASN A 8 25.00 5.55 8.36
CA ASN A 8 23.89 5.92 9.24
C ASN A 8 23.17 4.65 9.69
N GLY A 9 23.18 4.40 11.00
CA GLY A 9 22.45 3.31 11.65
C GLY A 9 21.28 3.87 12.45
N LYS A 10 20.08 3.28 12.27
CA LYS A 10 18.86 3.67 12.99
C LYS A 10 18.18 2.43 13.53
N VAL A 11 17.80 2.47 14.81
CA VAL A 11 16.98 1.45 15.45
C VAL A 11 15.73 2.11 16.00
N ILE A 12 14.58 1.53 15.70
CA ILE A 12 13.28 1.99 16.19
C ILE A 12 12.60 0.80 16.84
N MET A 13 12.09 1.00 18.04
CA MET A 13 11.25 0.05 18.74
C MET A 13 9.92 0.73 19.10
N ASN A 14 8.83 0.24 18.56
CA ASN A 14 7.48 0.69 18.87
C ASN A 14 6.82 -0.35 19.76
N VAL A 15 6.41 0.06 20.94
CA VAL A 15 5.64 -0.75 21.88
C VAL A 15 4.26 -0.13 22.01
N PHE A 16 3.25 -0.92 21.78
CA PHE A 16 1.86 -0.51 21.97
C PHE A 16 1.18 -1.50 22.89
N ASN A 17 0.56 -0.98 23.96
CA ASN A 17 -0.28 -1.75 24.85
C ASN A 17 -1.62 -1.02 24.96
N ALA A 18 -2.71 -1.76 24.78
CA ALA A 18 -4.06 -1.25 24.95
C ALA A 18 -4.80 -2.17 25.93
N TYR A 19 -5.56 -1.57 26.80
CA TYR A 19 -6.52 -2.24 27.69
C TYR A 19 -7.84 -1.52 27.53
N GLU A 20 -8.90 -2.29 27.37
CA GLU A 20 -10.26 -1.78 27.25
C GLU A 20 -11.16 -2.68 28.05
N ASP A 21 -11.85 -2.09 29.02
CA ASP A 21 -12.89 -2.75 29.80
C ASP A 21 -14.22 -2.09 29.46
N THR A 22 -15.19 -2.90 29.08
CA THR A 22 -16.55 -2.44 28.75
C THR A 22 -17.53 -3.16 29.63
N TYR A 23 -18.40 -2.40 30.32
CA TYR A 23 -19.50 -2.93 31.10
C TYR A 23 -20.82 -2.55 30.44
N TYR A 24 -21.69 -3.53 30.29
CA TYR A 24 -23.03 -3.36 29.76
C TYR A 24 -24.03 -3.73 30.84
N PRO A 25 -24.64 -2.76 31.55
CA PRO A 25 -25.52 -3.03 32.69
C PRO A 25 -26.83 -3.66 32.23
N ARG A 26 -27.48 -4.31 33.14
CA ARG A 26 -28.73 -5.06 32.93
C ARG A 26 -29.84 -4.16 32.39
N GLU A 27 -29.91 -2.92 32.85
CA GLU A 27 -30.92 -1.92 32.50
C GLU A 27 -30.91 -1.51 31.02
N LEU A 28 -29.78 -1.68 30.35
CA LEU A 28 -29.62 -1.40 28.92
C LEU A 28 -29.94 -2.63 28.04
N SER A 29 -30.16 -3.79 28.62
CA SER A 29 -30.50 -4.99 27.85
C SER A 29 -31.99 -5.00 27.48
N THR A 30 -32.27 -5.38 26.23
CA THR A 30 -33.64 -5.67 25.75
C THR A 30 -34.07 -7.09 26.05
N ASP A 31 -33.17 -7.92 26.58
CA ASP A 31 -33.47 -9.31 26.98
C ASP A 31 -34.28 -9.34 28.29
N ASN A 32 -34.95 -10.46 28.53
CA ASN A 32 -35.65 -10.69 29.79
C ASN A 32 -34.70 -10.50 30.98
N TRP A 33 -35.15 -9.81 32.01
CA TRP A 33 -34.40 -9.52 33.24
C TRP A 33 -33.69 -10.72 33.87
N ASN A 34 -34.27 -11.93 33.75
CA ASN A 34 -33.74 -13.16 34.29
C ASN A 34 -32.85 -13.93 33.28
N ALA A 35 -32.65 -13.42 32.08
CA ALA A 35 -31.82 -14.10 31.11
C ALA A 35 -30.35 -14.12 31.57
N SER A 36 -29.70 -15.27 31.44
CA SER A 36 -28.30 -15.46 31.85
C SER A 36 -27.30 -14.59 31.09
N GLY A 37 -27.73 -14.02 29.95
CA GLY A 37 -26.92 -13.18 29.11
C GLY A 37 -26.96 -11.69 29.43
N VAL A 38 -27.78 -11.26 30.41
CA VAL A 38 -27.87 -9.85 30.81
C VAL A 38 -26.73 -9.49 31.77
N SER A 39 -26.38 -8.21 31.83
CA SER A 39 -25.20 -7.69 32.57
C SER A 39 -23.91 -8.35 32.12
N ARG A 40 -23.22 -7.69 31.19
CA ARG A 40 -22.01 -8.22 30.55
C ARG A 40 -20.82 -7.30 30.82
N ALA A 41 -19.68 -7.94 31.04
CA ALA A 41 -18.40 -7.24 31.02
C ALA A 41 -17.47 -7.87 30.00
N THR A 42 -16.74 -7.03 29.27
CA THR A 42 -15.71 -7.45 28.34
C THR A 42 -14.39 -6.81 28.77
N SER A 43 -13.37 -7.63 28.90
CA SER A 43 -11.99 -7.17 29.07
C SER A 43 -11.18 -7.52 27.84
N PHE A 44 -10.54 -6.53 27.24
CA PHE A 44 -9.70 -6.67 26.07
C PHE A 44 -8.29 -6.17 26.39
N SER A 45 -7.29 -6.94 26.02
CA SER A 45 -5.89 -6.59 26.14
C SER A 45 -5.20 -6.83 24.79
N SER A 46 -4.54 -5.83 24.27
CA SER A 46 -3.74 -5.92 23.06
C SER A 46 -2.31 -5.46 23.32
N LYS A 47 -1.35 -6.23 22.83
CA LYS A 47 0.08 -5.91 22.91
C LYS A 47 0.69 -6.02 21.52
N SER A 48 1.42 -4.99 21.09
CA SER A 48 2.15 -4.99 19.85
C SER A 48 3.58 -4.49 20.07
N LEU A 49 4.52 -5.20 19.46
CA LEU A 49 5.94 -4.84 19.43
C LEU A 49 6.38 -4.84 17.97
N ALA A 50 6.86 -3.69 17.49
CA ALA A 50 7.51 -3.58 16.19
C ALA A 50 8.93 -3.09 16.34
N PHE A 51 9.86 -3.84 15.78
CA PHE A 51 11.29 -3.55 15.77
C PHE A 51 11.74 -3.28 14.34
N THR A 52 12.38 -2.14 14.12
CA THR A 52 12.95 -1.76 12.82
C THR A 52 14.41 -1.39 13.00
N THR A 53 15.30 -2.01 12.24
CA THR A 53 16.67 -1.56 12.10
C THR A 53 16.96 -1.19 10.65
N THR A 54 17.64 -0.06 10.46
CA THR A 54 18.00 0.47 9.14
C THR A 54 19.47 0.85 9.15
N HIS A 55 20.21 0.35 8.18
CA HIS A 55 21.63 0.64 7.98
C HIS A 55 21.79 1.21 6.57
N THR A 56 22.33 2.40 6.48
CA THR A 56 22.54 3.10 5.21
C THR A 56 24.01 3.46 5.08
N LEU A 57 24.60 3.07 3.98
CA LEU A 57 25.95 3.44 3.57
C LEU A 57 25.85 4.32 2.34
N THR A 58 26.37 5.54 2.43
CA THR A 58 26.38 6.49 1.32
C THR A 58 27.81 6.82 0.95
N PHE A 59 28.14 6.75 -0.31
CA PHE A 59 29.44 7.10 -0.85
C PHE A 59 29.32 8.22 -1.88
N VAL A 60 30.08 9.29 -1.66
CA VAL A 60 30.20 10.44 -2.56
C VAL A 60 31.68 10.60 -2.92
N PRO A 61 32.10 10.12 -4.10
CA PRO A 61 33.47 10.34 -4.56
C PRO A 61 33.71 11.82 -4.84
N HIS A 62 34.93 12.26 -4.65
CA HIS A 62 35.38 13.58 -5.09
C HIS A 62 36.05 13.45 -6.46
N PHE A 63 35.48 14.10 -7.44
CA PHE A 63 36.10 14.22 -8.76
C PHE A 63 36.96 15.48 -8.82
N LEU A 64 38.07 15.41 -9.57
CA LEU A 64 38.92 16.59 -9.85
C LEU A 64 38.21 17.61 -10.74
N ASN A 65 37.28 17.14 -11.58
CA ASN A 65 36.46 17.98 -12.45
C ASN A 65 35.08 18.15 -11.78
N GLU A 66 34.67 19.38 -11.51
CA GLU A 66 33.37 19.73 -10.92
C GLU A 66 32.18 19.48 -11.86
N ASP A 67 32.44 19.22 -13.15
CA ASP A 67 31.39 18.83 -14.10
C ASP A 67 30.70 17.50 -13.74
N HIS A 68 31.32 16.66 -12.90
CA HIS A 68 30.83 15.35 -12.54
C HIS A 68 30.37 15.30 -11.09
N SER A 69 29.15 14.91 -10.86
CA SER A 69 28.62 14.59 -9.54
C SER A 69 28.15 13.13 -9.50
N PHE A 70 28.56 12.39 -8.49
CA PHE A 70 28.15 11.01 -8.31
C PHE A 70 27.86 10.74 -6.84
N MET A 71 26.77 10.06 -6.56
CA MET A 71 26.42 9.54 -5.24
C MET A 71 25.88 8.14 -5.37
N THR A 72 26.30 7.25 -4.49
CA THR A 72 25.70 5.91 -4.40
C THR A 72 25.34 5.59 -2.96
N MET A 73 24.26 4.83 -2.80
CA MET A 73 23.74 4.43 -1.49
C MET A 73 23.35 2.96 -1.51
N GLY A 74 23.82 2.25 -0.48
CA GLY A 74 23.33 0.92 -0.11
C GLY A 74 22.55 1.02 1.20
N ARG A 75 21.34 0.43 1.25
CA ARG A 75 20.55 0.36 2.48
C ARG A 75 20.06 -1.05 2.73
N PHE A 76 20.22 -1.46 3.98
CA PHE A 76 19.61 -2.65 4.55
C PHE A 76 18.59 -2.25 5.60
N GLN A 77 17.42 -2.88 5.58
CA GLN A 77 16.39 -2.66 6.59
C GLN A 77 15.73 -3.99 6.95
N LEU A 78 15.64 -4.25 8.25
CA LEU A 78 14.87 -5.34 8.82
C LEU A 78 13.71 -4.76 9.61
N VAL A 79 12.51 -5.26 9.36
CA VAL A 79 11.32 -4.95 10.14
C VAL A 79 10.73 -6.25 10.67
N SER A 80 10.46 -6.31 11.97
CA SER A 80 9.85 -7.46 12.62
C SER A 80 8.74 -6.98 13.55
N GLY A 81 7.58 -7.58 13.44
CA GLY A 81 6.44 -7.25 14.30
C GLY A 81 5.84 -8.49 14.96
N THR A 82 5.34 -8.31 16.17
CA THR A 82 4.50 -9.27 16.89
C THR A 82 3.31 -8.54 17.46
N SER A 83 2.13 -9.14 17.36
CA SER A 83 0.94 -8.66 18.07
C SER A 83 0.23 -9.83 18.75
N SER A 84 -0.37 -9.57 19.87
CA SER A 84 -1.21 -10.54 20.60
C SER A 84 -2.40 -9.82 21.21
N ASP A 85 -3.56 -10.39 21.02
CA ASP A 85 -4.81 -9.88 21.57
C ASP A 85 -5.45 -10.96 22.44
N GLN A 86 -6.08 -10.54 23.52
CA GLN A 86 -6.88 -11.39 24.38
C GLN A 86 -8.17 -10.66 24.69
N LYS A 87 -9.30 -11.35 24.52
CA LYS A 87 -10.63 -10.86 24.86
C LYS A 87 -11.32 -11.88 25.73
N THR A 88 -11.84 -11.43 26.84
CA THR A 88 -12.69 -12.20 27.72
C THR A 88 -14.03 -11.51 27.87
N GLU A 89 -15.10 -12.22 27.64
CA GLU A 89 -16.45 -11.74 27.81
C GLU A 89 -17.14 -12.60 28.89
N VAL A 90 -17.77 -11.95 29.84
CA VAL A 90 -18.52 -12.60 30.91
C VAL A 90 -19.93 -12.01 30.99
N ALA A 91 -20.88 -12.82 31.44
CA ALA A 91 -22.27 -12.41 31.61
C ALA A 91 -22.83 -12.88 32.97
N GLY A 92 -24.02 -12.40 33.33
CA GLY A 92 -24.64 -12.71 34.58
C GLY A 92 -23.96 -12.11 35.80
N LEU A 93 -23.37 -10.89 35.63
CA LEU A 93 -22.77 -10.17 36.73
C LEU A 93 -23.86 -9.69 37.72
N PRO A 94 -23.53 -9.68 39.03
CA PRO A 94 -24.36 -9.03 40.01
C PRO A 94 -24.55 -7.55 39.69
N ASN A 95 -25.68 -6.98 40.09
CA ASN A 95 -25.98 -5.58 39.84
C ASN A 95 -24.92 -4.65 40.47
N GLY A 96 -24.38 -3.72 39.68
CA GLY A 96 -23.37 -2.78 40.12
C GLY A 96 -21.95 -3.35 40.23
N VAL A 97 -21.71 -4.60 39.79
CA VAL A 97 -20.39 -5.22 39.77
C VAL A 97 -19.90 -5.29 38.34
N GLU A 98 -18.80 -4.57 38.03
CA GLU A 98 -18.25 -4.45 36.70
C GLU A 98 -17.06 -5.41 36.44
N ALA A 99 -16.53 -6.02 37.52
CA ALA A 99 -15.36 -6.89 37.42
C ALA A 99 -15.69 -8.21 36.69
N PRO A 100 -15.01 -8.58 35.61
CA PRO A 100 -15.26 -9.80 34.85
C PRO A 100 -15.17 -11.08 35.71
N SER A 101 -14.34 -11.07 36.73
CA SER A 101 -14.17 -12.20 37.69
C SER A 101 -15.42 -12.53 38.48
N ALA A 102 -16.38 -11.62 38.58
CA ALA A 102 -17.64 -11.83 39.29
C ALA A 102 -18.76 -12.41 38.40
N GLY A 103 -18.52 -12.64 37.12
CA GLY A 103 -19.49 -13.18 36.18
C GLY A 103 -19.75 -14.67 36.41
N GLY A 104 -21.03 -15.07 36.32
CA GLY A 104 -21.47 -16.48 36.47
C GLY A 104 -21.31 -17.31 35.21
N ILE A 105 -21.17 -16.68 34.05
CA ILE A 105 -21.10 -17.33 32.73
C ILE A 105 -20.01 -16.68 31.94
N THR A 106 -19.22 -17.48 31.20
CA THR A 106 -18.20 -16.98 30.24
C THR A 106 -18.69 -17.26 28.81
N PRO A 107 -19.42 -16.32 28.17
CA PRO A 107 -19.95 -16.50 26.83
C PRO A 107 -18.86 -16.58 25.76
N GLY A 108 -17.74 -15.96 25.99
CA GLY A 108 -16.66 -15.93 25.01
C GLY A 108 -15.28 -15.64 25.59
N MET A 109 -14.30 -16.36 25.09
CA MET A 109 -12.90 -16.07 25.28
C MET A 109 -12.18 -16.26 23.93
N SER A 110 -11.38 -15.29 23.54
CA SER A 110 -10.59 -15.39 22.32
C SER A 110 -9.18 -14.87 22.54
N SER A 111 -8.24 -15.46 21.84
CA SER A 111 -6.87 -14.97 21.79
C SER A 111 -6.34 -15.07 20.37
N ASN A 112 -5.54 -14.11 19.97
CA ASN A 112 -4.88 -14.09 18.68
C ASN A 112 -3.40 -13.77 18.87
N PHE A 113 -2.56 -14.37 18.04
CA PHE A 113 -1.12 -14.08 18.00
C PHE A 113 -0.68 -13.99 16.56
N ASN A 114 0.02 -12.90 16.23
CA ASN A 114 0.55 -12.66 14.91
C ASN A 114 2.03 -12.30 14.97
N ARG A 115 2.81 -12.79 14.02
CA ARG A 115 4.23 -12.47 13.84
C ARG A 115 4.58 -12.38 12.38
N TRP A 116 5.25 -11.31 12.00
CA TRP A 116 5.72 -11.11 10.64
C TRP A 116 7.13 -10.51 10.62
N ARG A 117 7.83 -10.72 9.51
CA ARG A 117 9.16 -10.15 9.25
C ARG A 117 9.26 -9.75 7.79
N SER A 118 9.95 -8.63 7.57
CA SER A 118 10.31 -8.17 6.23
C SER A 118 11.75 -7.70 6.20
N LEU A 119 12.43 -8.00 5.11
CA LEU A 119 13.80 -7.61 4.81
C LEU A 119 13.79 -6.77 3.54
N TYR A 120 14.57 -5.70 3.54
CA TYR A 120 14.67 -4.79 2.42
C TYR A 120 16.14 -4.48 2.14
N TYR A 121 16.55 -4.70 0.90
CA TYR A 121 17.82 -4.25 0.38
C TYR A 121 17.55 -3.21 -0.69
N THR A 122 18.15 -2.03 -0.55
CA THR A 122 18.00 -0.97 -1.54
C THR A 122 19.39 -0.54 -1.99
N PHE A 123 19.56 -0.44 -3.29
CA PHE A 123 20.72 0.18 -3.91
C PHE A 123 20.24 1.34 -4.77
N SER A 124 20.96 2.47 -4.72
CA SER A 124 20.72 3.58 -5.64
C SER A 124 22.03 4.24 -6.02
N ALA A 125 22.08 4.73 -7.25
CA ALA A 125 23.16 5.53 -7.78
C ALA A 125 22.58 6.72 -8.53
N HIS A 126 23.13 7.88 -8.25
CA HIS A 126 22.84 9.17 -8.87
C HIS A 126 24.09 9.68 -9.57
N TYR A 127 23.96 10.07 -10.83
CA TYR A 127 25.03 10.68 -11.58
C TYR A 127 24.54 11.92 -12.31
N ALA A 128 25.27 13.02 -12.19
CA ALA A 128 25.00 14.23 -12.93
C ALA A 128 26.26 14.69 -13.67
N PHE A 129 26.11 15.05 -14.93
CA PHE A 129 27.14 15.65 -15.76
C PHE A 129 26.75 17.09 -16.11
N LYS A 130 27.55 18.04 -15.65
CA LYS A 130 27.33 19.50 -15.81
C LYS A 130 25.94 19.94 -15.29
N GLU A 131 25.36 19.20 -14.37
CA GLU A 131 23.96 19.39 -13.93
C GLU A 131 22.93 19.40 -15.07
N ARG A 132 23.36 19.09 -16.27
CA ARG A 132 22.58 19.08 -17.51
C ARG A 132 21.99 17.72 -17.79
N TYR A 133 22.78 16.68 -17.62
CA TYR A 133 22.39 15.29 -17.81
C TYR A 133 22.41 14.59 -16.45
N ILE A 134 21.26 14.24 -15.95
CA ILE A 134 21.11 13.57 -14.65
C ILE A 134 20.55 12.18 -14.91
N PHE A 135 21.12 11.20 -14.25
CA PHE A 135 20.74 9.80 -14.38
C PHE A 135 20.67 9.14 -13.03
N ASP A 136 19.54 8.52 -12.73
CA ASP A 136 19.27 7.79 -11.49
C ASP A 136 18.96 6.33 -11.79
N VAL A 137 19.60 5.42 -11.06
CA VAL A 137 19.31 3.99 -11.08
C VAL A 137 19.07 3.54 -9.67
N SER A 138 18.03 2.75 -9.46
CA SER A 138 17.80 2.10 -8.18
C SER A 138 17.29 0.67 -8.36
N ALA A 139 17.59 -0.16 -7.38
CA ALA A 139 17.05 -1.50 -7.27
C ALA A 139 16.70 -1.79 -5.82
N ARG A 140 15.52 -2.32 -5.58
CA ARG A 140 15.08 -2.75 -4.27
C ARG A 140 14.70 -4.23 -4.31
N VAL A 141 15.16 -4.98 -3.33
CA VAL A 141 14.82 -6.38 -3.13
C VAL A 141 14.10 -6.50 -1.80
N ASP A 142 12.84 -6.91 -1.84
CA ASP A 142 11.98 -7.05 -0.68
C ASP A 142 11.72 -8.52 -0.39
N GLY A 143 11.94 -8.93 0.85
CA GLY A 143 11.58 -10.26 1.34
C GLY A 143 10.55 -10.16 2.46
N THR A 144 9.50 -10.97 2.43
CA THR A 144 8.47 -10.96 3.47
C THR A 144 7.99 -12.37 3.83
N THR A 145 7.64 -12.57 5.11
CA THR A 145 7.05 -13.82 5.59
C THR A 145 5.55 -13.96 5.26
N LYS A 146 4.95 -12.97 4.61
CA LYS A 146 3.54 -13.02 4.19
C LYS A 146 3.27 -13.98 3.04
N PHE A 147 4.31 -14.25 2.23
CA PHE A 147 4.25 -15.22 1.14
C PHE A 147 4.88 -16.56 1.52
N GLY A 148 4.44 -17.61 0.84
CA GLY A 148 5.00 -18.94 0.97
C GLY A 148 6.44 -19.07 0.45
N PRO A 149 7.10 -20.20 0.75
CA PRO A 149 8.41 -20.51 0.21
C PRO A 149 8.45 -20.38 -1.33
N GLY A 150 9.53 -19.79 -1.86
CA GLY A 150 9.70 -19.55 -3.29
C GLY A 150 9.00 -18.29 -3.85
N LYS A 151 8.11 -17.64 -3.09
CA LYS A 151 7.40 -16.40 -3.50
C LYS A 151 7.67 -15.20 -2.58
N ARG A 152 8.54 -15.37 -1.60
CA ARG A 152 8.83 -14.35 -0.56
C ARG A 152 9.56 -13.13 -1.08
N TRP A 153 10.31 -13.25 -2.16
CA TRP A 153 11.19 -12.22 -2.65
C TRP A 153 10.61 -11.53 -3.89
N GLY A 154 10.60 -10.21 -3.86
CA GLY A 154 10.31 -9.35 -5.00
C GLY A 154 11.51 -8.46 -5.33
N VAL A 155 11.74 -8.19 -6.62
CA VAL A 155 12.82 -7.33 -7.11
C VAL A 155 12.19 -6.17 -7.88
N PHE A 156 12.53 -4.95 -7.49
CA PHE A 156 11.91 -3.73 -7.97
C PHE A 156 12.99 -2.74 -8.49
N PRO A 157 13.42 -2.87 -9.74
CA PRO A 157 14.32 -1.92 -10.37
C PRO A 157 13.58 -0.65 -10.80
N ALA A 158 14.31 0.47 -10.82
CA ALA A 158 13.85 1.71 -11.42
C ALA A 158 15.03 2.47 -12.03
N VAL A 159 14.74 3.19 -13.11
CA VAL A 159 15.67 4.06 -13.80
C VAL A 159 14.94 5.35 -14.18
N SER A 160 15.60 6.49 -13.98
CA SER A 160 15.12 7.78 -14.45
C SER A 160 16.26 8.62 -14.97
N GLY A 161 15.92 9.55 -15.84
CA GLY A 161 16.82 10.55 -16.37
C GLY A 161 16.20 11.94 -16.31
N ARG A 162 17.05 12.94 -16.32
CA ARG A 162 16.67 14.33 -16.54
C ARG A 162 17.66 14.98 -17.49
N TRP A 163 17.14 15.58 -18.53
CA TRP A 163 17.91 16.40 -19.45
C TRP A 163 17.42 17.84 -19.35
N ASN A 164 18.28 18.72 -18.84
CA ASN A 164 18.04 20.15 -18.79
C ASN A 164 18.41 20.76 -20.15
N VAL A 165 17.44 20.74 -21.06
CA VAL A 165 17.64 21.16 -22.47
C VAL A 165 17.98 22.65 -22.58
N VAL A 166 17.41 23.46 -21.67
CA VAL A 166 17.67 24.92 -21.67
C VAL A 166 19.15 25.27 -21.46
N ASP A 167 19.92 24.36 -20.82
CA ASP A 167 21.34 24.55 -20.53
C ASP A 167 22.24 24.14 -21.68
N GLU A 168 21.67 23.69 -22.81
CA GLU A 168 22.44 23.40 -24.01
C GLU A 168 22.95 24.65 -24.69
N PRO A 169 24.19 24.63 -25.24
CA PRO A 169 24.77 25.81 -25.91
C PRO A 169 23.92 26.36 -27.06
N TRP A 170 23.22 25.48 -27.78
CA TRP A 170 22.36 25.88 -28.90
C TRP A 170 21.04 26.52 -28.45
N MET A 171 20.68 26.41 -27.14
CA MET A 171 19.50 27.05 -26.56
C MET A 171 19.76 28.45 -25.98
N GLU A 172 21.01 28.94 -26.02
CA GLU A 172 21.38 30.21 -25.40
C GLU A 172 20.53 31.40 -25.90
N GLY A 173 20.19 31.41 -27.20
CA GLY A 173 19.31 32.43 -27.78
C GLY A 173 17.87 32.45 -27.25
N THR A 174 17.40 31.35 -26.67
CA THR A 174 16.02 31.21 -26.16
C THR A 174 15.88 31.64 -24.70
N ARG A 175 16.96 31.78 -23.96
CA ARG A 175 16.97 32.11 -22.52
C ARG A 175 16.25 33.41 -22.15
N LYS A 176 16.06 34.32 -23.12
CA LYS A 176 15.32 35.57 -22.91
C LYS A 176 13.84 35.37 -22.57
N TRP A 177 13.25 34.25 -23.02
CA TRP A 177 11.83 33.97 -22.82
C TRP A 177 11.58 32.56 -22.25
N LEU A 178 12.52 31.61 -22.41
CA LEU A 178 12.46 30.26 -21.93
C LEU A 178 13.50 30.09 -20.81
N SER A 179 13.04 30.10 -19.56
CA SER A 179 13.89 30.00 -18.36
C SER A 179 14.15 28.56 -17.94
N MET A 180 13.26 27.66 -18.29
CA MET A 180 13.39 26.24 -17.98
C MET A 180 12.82 25.39 -19.11
N LEU A 181 13.54 24.35 -19.49
CA LEU A 181 13.09 23.27 -20.34
C LEU A 181 13.84 22.01 -19.93
N SER A 182 13.13 21.07 -19.31
CA SER A 182 13.67 19.76 -18.93
C SER A 182 12.78 18.65 -19.42
N ILE A 183 13.39 17.51 -19.76
CA ILE A 183 12.72 16.26 -20.13
C ILE A 183 13.10 15.21 -19.08
N ARG A 184 12.11 14.54 -18.52
CA ARG A 184 12.29 13.57 -17.42
C ARG A 184 11.66 12.21 -17.77
N PRO A 185 12.35 11.35 -18.54
CA PRO A 185 11.91 9.97 -18.71
C PRO A 185 12.14 9.16 -17.44
N GLY A 186 11.24 8.24 -17.16
CA GLY A 186 11.36 7.34 -16.04
C GLY A 186 10.64 6.00 -16.27
N TRP A 187 11.24 4.96 -15.75
CA TRP A 187 10.64 3.63 -15.69
C TRP A 187 10.94 3.00 -14.35
N GLY A 188 9.97 2.30 -13.79
CA GLY A 188 10.17 1.60 -12.53
C GLY A 188 9.13 0.54 -12.26
N MET A 189 9.51 -0.38 -11.38
CA MET A 189 8.67 -1.45 -10.87
C MET A 189 8.43 -1.26 -9.38
N THR A 190 7.20 -1.52 -8.94
CA THR A 190 6.85 -1.61 -7.52
C THR A 190 6.03 -2.86 -7.26
N GLY A 191 6.06 -3.35 -6.03
CA GLY A 191 5.30 -4.53 -5.63
C GLY A 191 4.36 -4.23 -4.48
N ASN A 192 3.25 -4.96 -4.43
CA ASN A 192 2.31 -4.96 -3.32
C ASN A 192 2.18 -6.36 -2.72
N GLN A 193 1.92 -6.44 -1.42
CA GLN A 193 1.81 -7.69 -0.66
C GLN A 193 0.47 -7.73 0.08
N PRO A 194 -0.05 -8.92 0.44
CA PRO A 194 -1.30 -9.03 1.20
C PRO A 194 -1.14 -8.41 2.60
N ASN A 195 -2.25 -7.92 3.15
CA ASN A 195 -2.28 -7.37 4.51
C ASN A 195 -2.31 -8.46 5.59
N LYS A 196 -2.75 -9.69 5.24
CA LYS A 196 -2.86 -10.82 6.17
C LYS A 196 -1.58 -11.66 6.19
N ASP A 197 -1.29 -12.23 7.35
CA ASP A 197 -0.18 -13.15 7.55
C ASP A 197 -0.65 -14.60 7.48
N TYR A 198 0.28 -15.55 7.39
CA TYR A 198 0.04 -17.00 7.42
C TYR A 198 -0.86 -17.55 6.30
N LEU A 199 -1.07 -16.80 5.20
CA LEU A 199 -1.91 -17.26 4.09
C LEU A 199 -1.39 -18.53 3.40
N TYR A 200 -0.11 -18.82 3.53
CA TYR A 200 0.57 -19.97 2.91
C TYR A 200 0.58 -21.22 3.78
N VAL A 201 -0.08 -21.22 4.95
CA VAL A 201 -0.22 -22.38 5.83
C VAL A 201 -1.68 -22.69 6.07
N ASN A 202 -2.00 -23.96 6.33
CA ASN A 202 -3.31 -24.33 6.84
C ASN A 202 -3.44 -23.89 8.29
N GLN A 203 -4.50 -23.17 8.58
CA GLN A 203 -4.89 -22.82 9.93
C GLN A 203 -6.08 -23.69 10.34
N TYR A 204 -6.13 -24.06 11.60
CA TYR A 204 -7.20 -24.88 12.17
C TYR A 204 -7.86 -24.11 13.29
N SER A 205 -9.17 -24.27 13.43
CA SER A 205 -9.95 -23.76 14.55
C SER A 205 -10.73 -24.88 15.21
N ALA A 206 -11.09 -24.66 16.47
CA ALA A 206 -12.01 -25.55 17.15
C ALA A 206 -13.34 -25.60 16.37
N ALA A 207 -13.82 -26.81 16.12
CA ALA A 207 -15.08 -27.07 15.46
C ALA A 207 -16.08 -27.66 16.49
N SER A 208 -17.30 -27.97 16.01
CA SER A 208 -18.34 -28.59 16.83
C SER A 208 -17.83 -29.81 17.56
N ASN A 209 -18.31 -30.00 18.80
CA ASN A 209 -17.94 -31.14 19.59
C ASN A 209 -18.46 -32.44 18.97
N TYR A 210 -17.62 -33.47 18.97
CA TYR A 210 -17.93 -34.80 18.55
C TYR A 210 -17.79 -35.74 19.80
N PHE A 211 -18.89 -36.30 20.26
CA PHE A 211 -18.96 -37.15 21.47
C PHE A 211 -18.24 -36.55 22.70
N GLY A 212 -18.45 -35.25 22.95
CA GLY A 212 -17.84 -34.56 24.09
C GLY A 212 -16.38 -34.12 23.91
N ALA A 213 -15.73 -34.48 22.80
CA ALA A 213 -14.40 -34.01 22.45
C ALA A 213 -14.48 -32.82 21.44
N THR A 214 -13.65 -31.81 21.64
CA THR A 214 -13.57 -30.68 20.71
C THR A 214 -12.93 -31.13 19.41
N GLY A 215 -13.67 -31.04 18.30
CA GLY A 215 -13.15 -31.26 16.96
C GLY A 215 -12.27 -30.11 16.47
N MET A 216 -11.40 -30.41 15.51
CA MET A 216 -10.59 -29.41 14.81
C MET A 216 -10.95 -29.43 13.33
N ALA A 217 -11.22 -28.25 12.76
CA ALA A 217 -11.48 -28.10 11.33
C ALA A 217 -10.53 -27.08 10.71
N PRO A 218 -10.15 -27.26 9.43
CA PRO A 218 -9.38 -26.26 8.73
C PRO A 218 -10.17 -24.95 8.60
N ASN A 219 -9.53 -23.84 8.92
CA ASN A 219 -10.13 -22.51 8.92
C ASN A 219 -9.88 -21.74 7.62
N ASN A 220 -8.87 -22.12 6.86
CA ASN A 220 -8.52 -21.50 5.59
C ASN A 220 -7.95 -22.51 4.59
N LEU A 221 -7.99 -22.12 3.31
CA LEU A 221 -7.24 -22.80 2.27
C LEU A 221 -5.81 -22.25 2.21
N LYS A 222 -4.85 -23.15 2.14
CA LYS A 222 -3.45 -22.82 1.94
C LYS A 222 -3.21 -22.22 0.56
N LEU A 223 -2.61 -21.03 0.50
CA LEU A 223 -2.33 -20.31 -0.74
C LEU A 223 -0.85 -20.45 -1.15
N ASN A 224 -0.51 -21.54 -1.85
CA ASN A 224 0.86 -21.80 -2.28
C ASN A 224 1.32 -20.96 -3.48
N THR A 225 0.36 -20.51 -4.29
CA THR A 225 0.60 -19.79 -5.56
C THR A 225 0.56 -18.29 -5.41
N LEU A 226 0.16 -17.79 -4.24
CA LEU A 226 0.06 -16.37 -3.97
C LEU A 226 1.43 -15.70 -4.15
N GLN A 227 1.45 -14.64 -4.95
CA GLN A 227 2.67 -13.93 -5.31
C GLN A 227 2.46 -12.41 -5.27
N TRP A 228 3.56 -11.68 -5.40
CA TRP A 228 3.55 -10.23 -5.44
C TRP A 228 2.67 -9.71 -6.58
N GLU A 229 1.84 -8.73 -6.28
CA GLU A 229 1.24 -7.86 -7.27
C GLU A 229 2.33 -6.92 -7.79
N MET A 230 2.53 -6.86 -9.10
CA MET A 230 3.61 -6.12 -9.75
C MET A 230 3.04 -4.94 -10.53
N LYS A 231 3.55 -3.74 -10.24
CA LYS A 231 3.17 -2.52 -10.95
C LYS A 231 4.37 -1.98 -11.74
N TYR A 232 4.20 -1.89 -13.04
CA TYR A 232 5.17 -1.35 -14.00
C TYR A 232 4.72 0.06 -14.38
N THR A 233 5.59 1.04 -14.20
CA THR A 233 5.28 2.43 -14.51
C THR A 233 6.29 2.97 -15.51
N TRP A 234 5.79 3.55 -16.60
CA TRP A 234 6.54 4.40 -17.52
C TRP A 234 6.00 5.81 -17.38
N ASN A 235 6.87 6.78 -17.29
CA ASN A 235 6.49 8.19 -17.26
C ASN A 235 7.46 9.04 -18.05
N VAL A 236 6.95 10.12 -18.65
CA VAL A 236 7.75 11.18 -19.24
C VAL A 236 7.20 12.50 -18.75
N GLY A 237 8.06 13.26 -18.06
CA GLY A 237 7.76 14.60 -17.57
C GLY A 237 8.44 15.67 -18.41
N PHE A 238 7.80 16.84 -18.52
CA PHE A 238 8.34 18.04 -19.13
C PHE A 238 8.18 19.20 -18.15
N ASP A 239 9.29 19.86 -17.80
CA ASP A 239 9.26 21.09 -17.01
C ASP A 239 9.53 22.26 -17.96
N LEU A 240 8.65 23.23 -17.96
CA LEU A 240 8.70 24.42 -18.77
C LEU A 240 8.66 25.65 -17.87
N GLY A 241 9.53 26.62 -18.11
CA GLY A 241 9.53 27.92 -17.45
C GLY A 241 9.67 29.04 -18.48
N PHE A 242 8.87 30.07 -18.32
CA PHE A 242 8.85 31.20 -19.24
C PHE A 242 9.00 32.51 -18.47
N TRP A 243 9.75 33.48 -19.09
CA TRP A 243 9.94 34.84 -18.59
C TRP A 243 10.44 34.89 -17.16
N ASP A 244 11.61 34.32 -16.90
CA ASP A 244 12.23 34.25 -15.58
C ASP A 244 11.29 33.55 -14.56
N ASP A 245 10.71 32.41 -14.97
CA ASP A 245 9.83 31.60 -14.16
C ASP A 245 8.50 32.26 -13.75
N ARG A 246 8.06 33.28 -14.45
CA ARG A 246 6.73 33.86 -14.24
C ARG A 246 5.59 32.91 -14.58
N ILE A 247 5.81 32.04 -15.56
CA ILE A 247 4.89 30.95 -15.91
C ILE A 247 5.69 29.66 -15.87
N LYS A 248 5.26 28.72 -15.06
CA LYS A 248 5.81 27.37 -14.98
C LYS A 248 4.75 26.36 -15.35
N ALA A 249 5.09 25.42 -16.20
CA ALA A 249 4.24 24.28 -16.52
C ALA A 249 5.02 22.99 -16.25
N ASP A 250 4.39 22.07 -15.53
CA ASP A 250 4.83 20.69 -15.33
C ASP A 250 3.82 19.78 -16.03
N ILE A 251 4.27 19.01 -17.01
CA ILE A 251 3.45 18.10 -17.80
C ILE A 251 3.96 16.70 -17.58
N ASN A 252 3.12 15.79 -17.10
CA ASN A 252 3.45 14.39 -16.89
C ASN A 252 2.53 13.50 -17.74
N LEU A 253 3.14 12.59 -18.49
CA LEU A 253 2.48 11.54 -19.25
C LEU A 253 2.89 10.21 -18.65
N TYR A 254 1.95 9.33 -18.34
CA TYR A 254 2.26 8.05 -17.73
C TYR A 254 1.42 6.90 -18.25
N THR A 255 1.98 5.72 -18.17
CA THR A 255 1.26 4.46 -18.28
C THR A 255 1.71 3.52 -17.18
N GLN A 256 0.75 2.89 -16.51
CA GLN A 256 0.96 1.96 -15.41
C GLN A 256 0.24 0.66 -15.71
N THR A 257 0.98 -0.44 -15.68
CA THR A 257 0.42 -1.78 -15.83
C THR A 257 0.58 -2.52 -14.50
N THR A 258 -0.54 -2.85 -13.87
CA THR A 258 -0.58 -3.71 -12.69
C THR A 258 -0.83 -5.14 -13.14
N LYS A 259 0.07 -6.04 -12.78
CA LYS A 259 -0.06 -7.48 -13.05
C LYS A 259 -0.29 -8.24 -11.76
N ASP A 260 -1.03 -9.35 -11.88
CA ASP A 260 -1.32 -10.25 -10.75
C ASP A 260 -1.93 -9.50 -9.56
N MET A 261 -2.92 -8.63 -9.83
CA MET A 261 -3.63 -7.85 -8.80
C MET A 261 -4.11 -8.74 -7.66
N LEU A 262 -3.85 -8.32 -6.44
CA LEU A 262 -4.28 -9.01 -5.23
C LEU A 262 -5.71 -8.60 -4.87
N MET A 263 -6.61 -9.58 -4.74
CA MET A 263 -7.98 -9.37 -4.30
C MET A 263 -8.30 -10.24 -3.10
N GLU A 264 -9.05 -9.66 -2.16
CA GLU A 264 -9.54 -10.35 -0.97
C GLU A 264 -10.90 -11.02 -1.21
N ASN A 265 -11.17 -12.08 -0.44
CA ASN A 265 -12.48 -12.71 -0.34
C ASN A 265 -13.07 -13.17 -1.69
N VAL A 266 -12.24 -13.75 -2.54
CA VAL A 266 -12.67 -14.31 -3.83
C VAL A 266 -13.50 -15.56 -3.61
N ARG A 267 -14.76 -15.56 -4.03
CA ARG A 267 -15.67 -16.72 -3.91
C ARG A 267 -15.13 -17.94 -4.63
N ILE A 268 -15.34 -19.09 -4.06
CA ILE A 268 -14.99 -20.38 -4.65
C ILE A 268 -16.18 -21.35 -4.53
N SER A 269 -16.12 -22.44 -5.31
CA SER A 269 -17.16 -23.47 -5.22
C SER A 269 -17.24 -24.06 -3.83
N SER A 270 -18.45 -24.15 -3.28
CA SER A 270 -18.76 -24.75 -1.98
C SER A 270 -18.34 -26.22 -1.86
N ILE A 271 -18.10 -26.92 -2.98
CA ILE A 271 -17.56 -28.28 -3.02
C ILE A 271 -16.21 -28.38 -2.30
N SER A 272 -15.45 -27.27 -2.27
CA SER A 272 -14.17 -27.19 -1.54
C SER A 272 -14.30 -27.25 -0.01
N GLY A 273 -15.51 -27.09 0.52
CA GLY A 273 -15.77 -26.93 1.96
C GLY A 273 -15.49 -25.51 2.49
N PHE A 274 -15.14 -24.58 1.60
CA PHE A 274 -14.87 -23.18 1.91
C PHE A 274 -15.73 -22.27 1.02
N THR A 275 -15.99 -21.06 1.49
CA THR A 275 -16.77 -20.08 0.72
C THR A 275 -15.90 -19.15 -0.11
N ASN A 276 -14.71 -18.80 0.40
CA ASN A 276 -13.84 -17.80 -0.22
C ASN A 276 -12.36 -18.16 -0.09
N TYR A 277 -11.55 -17.74 -1.06
CA TYR A 277 -10.12 -17.56 -0.85
C TYR A 277 -9.90 -16.25 -0.10
N PRO A 278 -9.10 -16.25 0.99
CA PRO A 278 -8.77 -15.01 1.70
C PRO A 278 -8.03 -14.00 0.83
N TYR A 279 -7.20 -14.46 -0.13
CA TYR A 279 -6.51 -13.68 -1.16
C TYR A 279 -6.30 -14.50 -2.43
N GLN A 280 -6.29 -13.84 -3.58
CA GLN A 280 -5.91 -14.43 -4.86
C GLN A 280 -5.32 -13.35 -5.77
N ASN A 281 -4.35 -13.75 -6.61
CA ASN A 281 -3.93 -12.95 -7.76
C ASN A 281 -4.95 -13.15 -8.88
N VAL A 282 -5.68 -12.10 -9.25
CA VAL A 282 -6.92 -12.25 -10.04
C VAL A 282 -6.83 -11.73 -11.47
N GLY A 283 -5.94 -10.81 -11.76
CA GLY A 283 -5.93 -10.21 -13.08
C GLY A 283 -4.92 -9.09 -13.26
N ASP A 284 -5.03 -8.41 -14.39
CA ASP A 284 -4.15 -7.31 -14.79
C ASP A 284 -4.97 -6.10 -15.18
N MET A 285 -4.44 -4.92 -14.91
CA MET A 285 -5.07 -3.64 -15.23
C MET A 285 -4.04 -2.68 -15.81
N ASN A 286 -4.45 -1.90 -16.79
CA ASN A 286 -3.65 -0.80 -17.34
C ASN A 286 -4.30 0.54 -16.95
N ASN A 287 -3.47 1.52 -16.61
CA ASN A 287 -3.88 2.88 -16.32
C ASN A 287 -2.97 3.84 -17.09
N LYS A 288 -3.56 4.67 -17.95
CA LYS A 288 -2.85 5.68 -18.76
C LYS A 288 -3.42 7.04 -18.43
N GLY A 289 -2.56 8.02 -18.27
CA GLY A 289 -3.02 9.36 -17.96
C GLY A 289 -2.02 10.44 -18.28
N TRP A 290 -2.50 11.66 -18.09
CA TRP A 290 -1.70 12.86 -18.17
C TRP A 290 -2.10 13.84 -17.07
N GLU A 291 -1.13 14.63 -16.63
CA GLU A 291 -1.28 15.66 -15.63
C GLU A 291 -0.57 16.91 -16.09
N ILE A 292 -1.19 18.06 -15.93
CA ILE A 292 -0.65 19.37 -16.26
C ILE A 292 -0.85 20.28 -15.05
N ASN A 293 0.25 20.79 -14.52
CA ASN A 293 0.25 21.80 -13.48
C ASN A 293 0.80 23.10 -14.08
N LEU A 294 0.00 24.15 -14.07
CA LEU A 294 0.38 25.47 -14.51
C LEU A 294 0.41 26.39 -13.29
N ASN A 295 1.57 26.94 -13.00
CA ASN A 295 1.79 27.86 -11.90
C ASN A 295 2.32 29.19 -12.43
N THR A 296 1.78 30.29 -11.91
CA THR A 296 2.27 31.63 -12.26
C THR A 296 2.83 32.33 -11.02
N ASN A 297 3.86 33.12 -11.24
CA ASN A 297 4.47 33.94 -10.20
C ASN A 297 4.44 35.41 -10.65
N LYS A 298 3.66 36.22 -9.95
CA LYS A 298 3.44 37.64 -10.27
C LYS A 298 3.09 37.86 -11.74
N LEU A 299 2.13 37.08 -12.26
CA LEU A 299 1.66 37.16 -13.64
C LEU A 299 1.26 38.59 -13.99
N ILE A 300 0.56 39.26 -13.06
CA ILE A 300 0.26 40.68 -13.12
C ILE A 300 0.84 41.33 -11.86
N GLN A 301 1.66 42.35 -12.06
CA GLN A 301 2.19 43.13 -10.96
C GLN A 301 2.03 44.62 -11.30
N LYS A 302 1.25 45.34 -10.47
CA LYS A 302 1.05 46.78 -10.64
C LYS A 302 1.08 47.46 -9.25
N GLY A 303 2.17 48.13 -8.95
CA GLY A 303 2.41 48.74 -7.66
C GLY A 303 2.46 47.70 -6.54
N LYS A 304 1.57 47.78 -5.56
CA LYS A 304 1.42 46.82 -4.46
C LYS A 304 0.52 45.62 -4.80
N PHE A 305 -0.17 45.65 -5.93
CA PHE A 305 -1.05 44.58 -6.37
C PHE A 305 -0.23 43.57 -7.18
N TRP A 306 -0.42 42.30 -6.85
CA TRP A 306 0.11 41.17 -7.64
C TRP A 306 -0.91 40.03 -7.67
N MET A 307 -0.86 39.22 -8.70
CA MET A 307 -1.77 38.09 -8.90
C MET A 307 -1.00 36.87 -9.36
N ASP A 308 -1.24 35.76 -8.69
CA ASP A 308 -0.78 34.43 -9.07
C ASP A 308 -1.98 33.56 -9.43
N LEU A 309 -1.81 32.67 -10.40
CA LEU A 309 -2.81 31.71 -10.83
C LEU A 309 -2.18 30.34 -10.82
N ASN A 310 -2.88 29.37 -10.26
CA ASN A 310 -2.48 27.98 -10.26
C ASN A 310 -3.63 27.13 -10.82
N PHE A 311 -3.30 26.32 -11.83
CA PHE A 311 -4.24 25.40 -12.46
C PHE A 311 -3.66 24.00 -12.46
N THR A 312 -4.48 23.03 -12.12
CA THR A 312 -4.15 21.61 -12.21
C THR A 312 -5.21 20.91 -13.08
N PHE A 313 -4.75 20.25 -14.12
CA PHE A 313 -5.57 19.44 -15.00
C PHE A 313 -5.03 18.02 -14.99
N ALA A 314 -5.90 17.04 -14.85
CA ALA A 314 -5.54 15.64 -14.92
C ALA A 314 -6.66 14.83 -15.57
N ASN A 315 -6.27 13.82 -16.31
CA ASN A 315 -7.19 12.82 -16.82
C ASN A 315 -6.51 11.47 -16.87
N ASN A 316 -7.25 10.42 -16.53
CA ASN A 316 -6.78 9.05 -16.64
C ASN A 316 -7.84 8.13 -17.21
N LYS A 317 -7.39 7.08 -17.87
CA LYS A 317 -8.20 5.96 -18.33
C LYS A 317 -7.61 4.69 -17.75
N ASN A 318 -8.40 3.94 -17.00
CA ASN A 318 -8.05 2.59 -16.57
C ASN A 318 -8.80 1.55 -17.41
N GLU A 319 -8.24 0.36 -17.52
CA GLU A 319 -8.76 -0.73 -18.31
C GLU A 319 -8.30 -2.05 -17.74
N ILE A 320 -9.22 -2.97 -17.49
CA ILE A 320 -8.94 -4.33 -17.06
C ILE A 320 -8.51 -5.12 -18.30
N THR A 321 -7.26 -5.57 -18.34
CA THR A 321 -6.71 -6.30 -19.51
C THR A 321 -6.83 -7.81 -19.36
N ARG A 322 -6.90 -8.30 -18.12
CA ARG A 322 -7.10 -9.72 -17.79
C ARG A 322 -7.82 -9.85 -16.45
N MET A 323 -8.73 -10.79 -16.35
CA MET A 323 -9.39 -11.13 -15.07
C MET A 323 -9.72 -12.61 -15.04
N ASP A 324 -9.56 -13.25 -13.85
CA ASP A 324 -10.01 -14.63 -13.64
C ASP A 324 -11.53 -14.70 -13.80
N PRO A 325 -12.05 -15.62 -14.65
CA PRO A 325 -13.50 -15.73 -14.90
C PRO A 325 -14.33 -15.94 -13.63
N ARG A 326 -13.80 -16.66 -12.64
CA ARG A 326 -14.47 -16.90 -11.35
C ARG A 326 -14.65 -15.61 -10.57
N VAL A 327 -13.69 -14.69 -10.68
CA VAL A 327 -13.77 -13.36 -10.06
C VAL A 327 -14.81 -12.49 -10.77
N LEU A 328 -14.85 -12.54 -12.09
CA LEU A 328 -15.90 -11.84 -12.85
C LEU A 328 -17.30 -12.32 -12.45
N GLU A 329 -17.50 -13.63 -12.33
CA GLU A 329 -18.75 -14.21 -11.86
C GLU A 329 -19.10 -13.74 -10.44
N THR A 330 -18.11 -13.74 -9.52
CA THR A 330 -18.29 -13.28 -8.14
C THR A 330 -18.66 -11.80 -8.06
N LEU A 331 -17.93 -10.95 -8.78
CA LEU A 331 -18.14 -9.50 -8.73
C LEU A 331 -19.43 -9.06 -9.44
N ASN A 332 -19.95 -9.88 -10.33
CA ASN A 332 -21.16 -9.59 -11.11
C ASN A 332 -22.38 -10.42 -10.66
N SER A 333 -22.27 -11.26 -9.61
CA SER A 333 -23.32 -12.18 -9.17
C SER A 333 -24.59 -11.46 -8.68
N ASP A 334 -24.43 -10.30 -8.07
CA ASP A 334 -25.54 -9.53 -7.50
C ASP A 334 -26.11 -8.48 -8.48
N TRP A 335 -25.91 -8.71 -9.75
CA TRP A 335 -26.33 -7.80 -10.83
C TRP A 335 -27.84 -7.82 -11.11
N VAL A 336 -28.64 -8.32 -10.21
CA VAL A 336 -30.09 -8.21 -10.30
C VAL A 336 -30.48 -6.80 -9.89
N ALA A 337 -31.14 -6.09 -10.78
CA ALA A 337 -31.64 -4.73 -10.59
C ALA A 337 -32.77 -4.68 -9.54
N GLU A 338 -32.45 -4.97 -8.28
CA GLU A 338 -33.33 -4.61 -7.19
C GLU A 338 -33.29 -3.09 -7.01
N ASN A 339 -34.44 -2.47 -7.16
CA ASN A 339 -34.67 -1.03 -6.92
C ASN A 339 -34.05 -0.04 -7.93
N ARG A 340 -33.93 -0.37 -9.20
CA ARG A 340 -33.53 0.57 -10.28
C ARG A 340 -32.20 1.28 -10.05
N LYS A 341 -31.27 0.69 -9.32
CA LYS A 341 -29.93 1.22 -9.16
C LYS A 341 -29.04 0.79 -10.33
N LEU A 342 -28.30 1.74 -10.88
CA LEU A 342 -27.22 1.44 -11.82
C LEU A 342 -26.11 0.71 -11.04
N LEU A 343 -25.79 -0.52 -11.44
CA LEU A 343 -24.80 -1.34 -10.76
C LEU A 343 -23.44 -1.22 -11.46
N GLN A 344 -22.39 -1.21 -10.65
CA GLN A 344 -21.02 -1.30 -11.17
C GLN A 344 -20.78 -2.72 -11.67
N ARG A 345 -20.16 -2.84 -12.82
CA ARG A 345 -19.81 -4.13 -13.42
C ARG A 345 -18.34 -4.18 -13.76
N VAL A 346 -17.71 -5.30 -13.46
CA VAL A 346 -16.32 -5.58 -13.79
C VAL A 346 -16.30 -6.43 -15.07
N GLN A 347 -15.64 -5.93 -16.11
CA GLN A 347 -15.48 -6.62 -17.40
C GLN A 347 -14.07 -6.37 -17.94
N VAL A 348 -13.53 -7.35 -18.67
CA VAL A 348 -12.31 -7.19 -19.44
C VAL A 348 -12.54 -6.16 -20.54
N ASP A 349 -11.51 -5.41 -20.90
CA ASP A 349 -11.49 -4.31 -21.88
C ASP A 349 -12.36 -3.09 -21.47
N ASN A 350 -12.80 -3.05 -20.21
CA ASN A 350 -13.56 -1.94 -19.64
C ASN A 350 -12.87 -1.34 -18.40
N PRO A 351 -13.22 -0.09 -18.04
CA PRO A 351 -12.74 0.50 -16.79
C PRO A 351 -13.20 -0.29 -15.57
N PHE A 352 -12.36 -0.34 -14.55
CA PHE A 352 -12.76 -0.87 -13.25
C PHE A 352 -13.82 0.05 -12.64
N GLY A 353 -14.98 -0.50 -12.30
CA GLY A 353 -16.10 0.27 -11.76
C GLY A 353 -16.98 0.93 -12.84
N ALA A 354 -16.96 0.44 -14.08
CA ALA A 354 -17.88 0.88 -15.12
C ALA A 354 -19.34 0.72 -14.66
N ILE A 355 -20.14 1.77 -14.84
CA ILE A 355 -21.57 1.76 -14.54
C ILE A 355 -22.30 1.24 -15.78
N TYR A 356 -23.10 0.21 -15.56
CA TYR A 356 -23.94 -0.37 -16.62
C TYR A 356 -25.39 0.11 -16.45
N GLY A 357 -25.99 0.56 -17.53
CA GLY A 357 -27.41 0.92 -17.61
C GLY A 357 -27.96 0.53 -18.98
N TYR A 358 -29.26 0.34 -19.05
CA TYR A 358 -30.03 0.17 -20.31
C TYR A 358 -30.46 1.54 -20.84
#